data_a2e2b1f944b2e4b09f7bff8298106947
#
_entry.id   a2e2b1f944b2e4b09f7bff8298106947
#
_cell.length_a   1.000
_cell.length_b   1.000
_cell.length_c   1.000
_cell.angle_alpha   90.00
_cell.angle_beta   90.00
_cell.angle_gamma   90.00
#
_symmetry.space_group_name_H-M   'P 1'
#
loop_
_entity.id
_entity.type
_entity.pdbx_description
1 polymer ?
#
loop_
_entity_poly.entity_id
_entity_poly.type
_entity_poly.pdbx_seq_one_letter_code
_entity_poly.pdbx_strand_id
1 'polypeptide(L)'
;MMAITYKSPDYDDKKYRSGVNTSYYTQAVDAYKNQQEQNRATQLAAAQKTQQSALKQAYITRLQNQQKLQQSLATSGIRGGATETANIRLANQYGLDRNNANTNYVNSVNDINRSIDQNIADYQSDMESRAEEYRQNMAQAKWQADREDSLNEFNSVADYWNNYYTDYYSGASKKKLDKYLKAANANYQNAKTDSDKLRYLQQIRAIQARRGVIANK
;
A
#
# COMPACT_ATOMS: atom_id res chain seq x y z
N MET A 1 25.53 41.13 9.94
CA MET A 1 25.91 40.35 8.75
C MET A 1 24.63 40.05 7.96
N MET A 2 24.57 40.54 6.72
CA MET A 2 23.39 40.25 5.86
C MET A 2 23.52 38.81 5.36
N ALA A 3 22.50 38.01 5.55
CA ALA A 3 22.45 36.64 5.05
C ALA A 3 21.14 36.44 4.30
N ILE A 4 21.21 35.93 3.10
CA ILE A 4 20.08 35.27 2.44
C ILE A 4 20.24 33.80 2.73
N THR A 5 19.23 33.23 3.34
CA THR A 5 19.18 31.81 3.60
C THR A 5 18.42 31.13 2.47
N TYR A 6 18.93 30.03 1.98
CA TYR A 6 18.16 29.16 1.09
C TYR A 6 16.83 28.79 1.76
N LYS A 7 15.72 28.97 1.03
CA LYS A 7 14.41 28.51 1.47
C LYS A 7 14.10 27.21 0.76
N SER A 8 14.09 26.12 1.52
CA SER A 8 13.66 24.82 1.01
C SER A 8 12.21 24.89 0.52
N PRO A 9 11.86 24.20 -0.58
CA PRO A 9 10.46 24.03 -0.94
C PRO A 9 9.69 23.33 0.19
N ASP A 10 8.50 23.85 0.48
CA ASP A 10 7.61 23.26 1.49
C ASP A 10 7.13 21.90 0.98
N TYR A 11 6.97 20.94 1.90
CA TYR A 11 6.39 19.64 1.56
C TYR A 11 4.90 19.83 1.28
N ASP A 12 4.46 19.49 0.07
CA ASP A 12 3.06 19.44 -0.34
C ASP A 12 2.69 17.99 -0.67
N ASP A 13 1.96 17.36 0.24
CA ASP A 13 1.56 15.96 0.13
C ASP A 13 0.79 15.68 -1.16
N LYS A 14 -0.15 16.56 -1.52
CA LYS A 14 -0.94 16.42 -2.75
C LYS A 14 -0.08 16.49 -4.01
N LYS A 15 0.86 17.45 -4.05
CA LYS A 15 1.80 17.60 -5.18
C LYS A 15 2.66 16.35 -5.35
N TYR A 16 3.29 15.88 -4.27
CA TYR A 16 4.30 14.83 -4.36
C TYR A 16 3.72 13.43 -4.45
N ARG A 17 2.50 13.18 -3.94
CA ARG A 17 1.77 11.92 -4.15
C ARG A 17 1.18 11.80 -5.55
N SER A 18 0.94 12.93 -6.21
CA SER A 18 0.38 12.94 -7.57
C SER A 18 1.26 12.15 -8.54
N GLY A 19 0.64 11.29 -9.32
CA GLY A 19 1.33 10.49 -10.33
C GLY A 19 2.19 9.33 -9.79
N VAL A 20 2.14 8.99 -8.49
CA VAL A 20 2.75 7.77 -7.98
C VAL A 20 1.90 6.58 -8.44
N ASN A 21 2.50 5.73 -9.28
CA ASN A 21 1.81 4.56 -9.81
C ASN A 21 1.79 3.42 -8.79
N THR A 22 0.59 3.01 -8.38
CA THR A 22 0.33 1.89 -7.46
C THR A 22 -0.45 0.76 -8.12
N SER A 23 -0.58 0.74 -9.45
CA SER A 23 -1.36 -0.27 -10.19
C SER A 23 -0.88 -1.71 -9.94
N TYR A 24 0.40 -1.89 -9.64
CA TYR A 24 0.95 -3.19 -9.27
C TYR A 24 0.20 -3.83 -8.09
N TYR A 25 -0.11 -3.05 -7.06
CA TYR A 25 -0.83 -3.55 -5.87
C TYR A 25 -2.26 -3.95 -6.20
N THR A 26 -2.96 -3.18 -7.04
CA THR A 26 -4.31 -3.52 -7.51
C THR A 26 -4.29 -4.81 -8.34
N GLN A 27 -3.33 -4.95 -9.26
CA GLN A 27 -3.18 -6.16 -10.06
C GLN A 27 -2.87 -7.39 -9.20
N ALA A 28 -2.07 -7.24 -8.14
CA ALA A 28 -1.78 -8.32 -7.21
C ALA A 28 -3.04 -8.77 -6.45
N VAL A 29 -3.88 -7.83 -6.03
CA VAL A 29 -5.18 -8.14 -5.39
C VAL A 29 -6.10 -8.88 -6.36
N ASP A 30 -6.21 -8.44 -7.61
CA ASP A 30 -7.07 -9.10 -8.61
C ASP A 30 -6.58 -10.51 -8.93
N ALA A 31 -5.27 -10.72 -9.06
CA ALA A 31 -4.68 -12.03 -9.27
C ALA A 31 -4.96 -12.97 -8.09
N TYR A 32 -4.80 -12.48 -6.85
CA TYR A 32 -5.09 -13.23 -5.64
C TYR A 32 -6.58 -13.59 -5.53
N LYS A 33 -7.49 -12.66 -5.80
CA LYS A 33 -8.94 -12.92 -5.86
C LYS A 33 -9.26 -14.05 -6.82
N ASN A 34 -8.74 -13.98 -8.04
CA ASN A 34 -8.96 -15.02 -9.05
C ASN A 34 -8.47 -16.39 -8.57
N GLN A 35 -7.32 -16.46 -7.92
CA GLN A 35 -6.80 -17.69 -7.36
C GLN A 35 -7.71 -18.23 -6.24
N GLN A 36 -8.18 -17.37 -5.33
CA GLN A 36 -9.05 -17.75 -4.23
C GLN A 36 -10.43 -18.24 -4.74
N GLU A 37 -10.97 -17.64 -5.79
CA GLU A 37 -12.22 -18.11 -6.41
C GLU A 37 -12.06 -19.50 -7.05
N GLN A 38 -10.92 -19.80 -7.67
CA GLN A 38 -10.62 -21.15 -8.16
C GLN A 38 -10.51 -22.14 -7.00
N ASN A 39 -9.87 -21.76 -5.90
CA ASN A 39 -9.80 -22.56 -4.68
C ASN A 39 -11.18 -22.80 -4.09
N ARG A 40 -12.05 -21.78 -4.05
CA ARG A 40 -13.44 -21.86 -3.61
C ARG A 40 -14.20 -22.92 -4.43
N ALA A 41 -14.15 -22.82 -5.74
CA ALA A 41 -14.80 -23.76 -6.63
C ALA A 41 -14.33 -25.20 -6.40
N THR A 42 -13.03 -25.40 -6.22
CA THR A 42 -12.45 -26.73 -5.96
C THR A 42 -12.92 -27.30 -4.61
N GLN A 43 -12.91 -26.49 -3.55
CA GLN A 43 -13.33 -26.92 -2.21
C GLN A 43 -14.83 -27.19 -2.15
N LEU A 44 -15.66 -26.38 -2.79
CA LEU A 44 -17.11 -26.60 -2.89
C LEU A 44 -17.43 -27.89 -3.64
N ALA A 45 -16.73 -28.18 -4.73
CA ALA A 45 -16.90 -29.44 -5.46
C ALA A 45 -16.51 -30.67 -4.60
N ALA A 46 -15.43 -30.55 -3.80
CA ALA A 46 -15.04 -31.59 -2.86
C ALA A 46 -16.07 -31.79 -1.74
N ALA A 47 -16.60 -30.71 -1.17
CA ALA A 47 -17.67 -30.78 -0.16
C ALA A 47 -18.94 -31.44 -0.70
N GLN A 48 -19.33 -31.10 -1.93
CA GLN A 48 -20.46 -31.71 -2.62
C GLN A 48 -20.25 -33.22 -2.84
N LYS A 49 -19.07 -33.62 -3.28
CA LYS A 49 -18.71 -35.02 -3.45
C LYS A 49 -18.77 -35.80 -2.13
N THR A 50 -18.31 -35.19 -1.05
CA THR A 50 -18.39 -35.76 0.31
C THR A 50 -19.84 -35.96 0.74
N GLN A 51 -20.70 -34.96 0.54
CA GLN A 51 -22.14 -35.05 0.82
C GLN A 51 -22.78 -36.19 0.02
N GLN A 52 -22.54 -36.25 -1.29
CA GLN A 52 -23.10 -37.30 -2.14
C GLN A 52 -22.66 -38.70 -1.68
N SER A 53 -21.39 -38.83 -1.27
CA SER A 53 -20.87 -40.09 -0.73
C SER A 53 -21.56 -40.47 0.58
N ALA A 54 -21.76 -39.50 1.48
CA ALA A 54 -22.47 -39.74 2.75
C ALA A 54 -23.93 -40.12 2.54
N LEU A 55 -24.64 -39.45 1.61
CA LEU A 55 -26.02 -39.78 1.24
C LEU A 55 -26.14 -41.19 0.63
N LYS A 56 -25.20 -41.57 -0.25
CA LYS A 56 -25.12 -42.90 -0.82
C LYS A 56 -24.88 -43.96 0.26
N GLN A 57 -23.97 -43.69 1.18
CA GLN A 57 -23.67 -44.61 2.30
C GLN A 57 -24.88 -44.76 3.22
N ALA A 58 -25.57 -43.67 3.56
CA ALA A 58 -26.80 -43.72 4.35
C ALA A 58 -27.87 -44.61 3.69
N TYR A 59 -28.04 -44.47 2.34
CA TYR A 59 -28.96 -45.30 1.59
C TYR A 59 -28.55 -46.79 1.61
N ILE A 60 -27.29 -47.11 1.37
CA ILE A 60 -26.77 -48.49 1.40
C ILE A 60 -26.99 -49.09 2.78
N THR A 61 -26.62 -48.35 3.84
CA THR A 61 -26.82 -48.78 5.25
C THR A 61 -28.28 -49.09 5.54
N ARG A 62 -29.23 -48.25 5.06
CA ARG A 62 -30.66 -48.48 5.17
C ARG A 62 -31.06 -49.83 4.51
N LEU A 63 -30.64 -50.07 3.27
CA LEU A 63 -30.95 -51.31 2.57
C LEU A 63 -30.41 -52.57 3.30
N GLN A 64 -29.17 -52.51 3.73
CA GLN A 64 -28.53 -53.60 4.50
C GLN A 64 -29.28 -53.89 5.82
N ASN A 65 -29.62 -52.82 6.54
CA ASN A 65 -30.37 -52.97 7.79
C ASN A 65 -31.80 -53.49 7.56
N GLN A 66 -32.44 -53.09 6.46
CA GLN A 66 -33.75 -53.60 6.07
C GLN A 66 -33.69 -55.10 5.75
N GLN A 67 -32.67 -55.54 5.01
CA GLN A 67 -32.45 -57.00 4.73
C GLN A 67 -32.19 -57.78 6.01
N LYS A 68 -31.31 -57.31 6.90
CA LYS A 68 -31.05 -57.92 8.18
C LYS A 68 -32.30 -58.01 9.05
N LEU A 69 -33.11 -56.98 9.09
CA LEU A 69 -34.37 -56.98 9.82
C LEU A 69 -35.33 -58.05 9.27
N GLN A 70 -35.49 -58.11 7.94
CA GLN A 70 -36.37 -59.13 7.30
C GLN A 70 -35.91 -60.56 7.64
N GLN A 71 -34.58 -60.82 7.58
CA GLN A 71 -34.02 -62.13 7.97
C GLN A 71 -34.25 -62.45 9.44
N SER A 72 -34.03 -61.48 10.34
CA SER A 72 -34.25 -61.67 11.79
C SER A 72 -35.72 -61.94 12.13
N LEU A 73 -36.64 -61.21 11.49
CA LEU A 73 -38.07 -61.40 11.70
C LEU A 73 -38.56 -62.78 11.17
N ALA A 74 -38.03 -63.20 10.02
CA ALA A 74 -38.34 -64.51 9.45
C ALA A 74 -37.87 -65.63 10.36
N THR A 75 -36.64 -65.51 10.96
CA THR A 75 -36.07 -66.51 11.85
C THR A 75 -36.76 -66.56 13.21
N SER A 76 -37.22 -65.40 13.71
CA SER A 76 -37.86 -65.28 15.04
C SER A 76 -39.37 -65.50 15.05
N GLY A 77 -40.00 -65.69 13.88
CA GLY A 77 -41.46 -65.90 13.77
C GLY A 77 -42.29 -64.65 14.18
N ILE A 78 -41.65 -63.52 14.36
CA ILE A 78 -42.29 -62.27 14.85
C ILE A 78 -43.06 -61.61 13.69
N ARG A 79 -44.36 -61.35 13.90
CA ARG A 79 -45.24 -60.67 12.91
C ARG A 79 -46.03 -59.54 13.58
N GLY A 80 -46.50 -58.57 12.81
CA GLY A 80 -47.37 -57.48 13.28
C GLY A 80 -46.64 -56.25 13.77
N GLY A 81 -47.12 -55.56 14.79
CA GLY A 81 -46.66 -54.26 15.26
C GLY A 81 -45.20 -54.10 15.59
N ALA A 82 -44.52 -55.18 15.97
CA ALA A 82 -43.05 -55.13 16.20
C ALA A 82 -42.27 -54.91 14.88
N THR A 83 -42.75 -55.39 13.75
CA THR A 83 -42.21 -55.20 12.41
C THR A 83 -42.36 -53.74 11.99
N GLU A 84 -43.56 -53.16 12.21
CA GLU A 84 -43.82 -51.74 11.90
C GLU A 84 -42.93 -50.81 12.72
N THR A 85 -42.82 -51.03 14.01
CA THR A 85 -41.92 -50.26 14.89
C THR A 85 -40.48 -50.32 14.43
N ALA A 86 -39.95 -51.47 14.04
CA ALA A 86 -38.60 -51.62 13.54
C ALA A 86 -38.38 -50.89 12.20
N ASN A 87 -39.32 -50.96 11.29
CA ASN A 87 -39.28 -50.21 10.03
C ASN A 87 -39.32 -48.68 10.22
N ILE A 88 -40.13 -48.21 11.18
CA ILE A 88 -40.15 -46.77 11.55
C ILE A 88 -38.82 -46.33 12.10
N ARG A 89 -38.17 -47.12 12.95
CA ARG A 89 -36.82 -46.83 13.47
C ARG A 89 -35.79 -46.73 12.37
N LEU A 90 -35.80 -47.64 11.39
CA LEU A 90 -34.89 -47.58 10.25
C LEU A 90 -35.15 -46.37 9.36
N ALA A 91 -36.42 -46.01 9.14
CA ALA A 91 -36.75 -44.81 8.41
C ALA A 91 -36.27 -43.53 9.13
N ASN A 92 -36.45 -43.47 10.44
CA ASN A 92 -35.99 -42.33 11.25
C ASN A 92 -34.47 -42.24 11.25
N GLN A 93 -33.76 -43.38 11.41
CA GLN A 93 -32.27 -43.39 11.36
C GLN A 93 -31.79 -42.87 9.98
N TYR A 94 -32.37 -43.37 8.89
CA TYR A 94 -32.02 -42.85 7.56
C TYR A 94 -32.31 -41.38 7.39
N GLY A 95 -33.42 -40.87 7.96
CA GLY A 95 -33.76 -39.45 7.99
C GLY A 95 -32.69 -38.63 8.72
N LEU A 96 -32.23 -39.11 9.88
CA LEU A 96 -31.18 -38.49 10.64
C LEU A 96 -29.82 -38.47 9.89
N ASP A 97 -29.45 -39.58 9.27
CA ASP A 97 -28.19 -39.69 8.52
C ASP A 97 -28.19 -38.75 7.31
N ARG A 98 -29.32 -38.62 6.58
CA ARG A 98 -29.49 -37.65 5.52
C ARG A 98 -29.41 -36.21 6.00
N ASN A 99 -30.09 -35.91 7.09
CA ASN A 99 -30.07 -34.56 7.67
C ASN A 99 -28.65 -34.18 8.12
N ASN A 100 -27.94 -35.10 8.76
CA ASN A 100 -26.54 -34.89 9.17
C ASN A 100 -25.64 -34.63 7.95
N ALA A 101 -25.78 -35.42 6.87
CA ALA A 101 -25.02 -35.23 5.64
C ALA A 101 -25.28 -33.84 5.03
N ASN A 102 -26.54 -33.40 5.01
CA ASN A 102 -26.92 -32.08 4.49
C ASN A 102 -26.44 -30.94 5.38
N THR A 103 -26.57 -31.07 6.71
CA THR A 103 -26.11 -30.08 7.67
C THR A 103 -24.60 -29.91 7.60
N ASN A 104 -23.85 -31.01 7.54
CA ASN A 104 -22.40 -30.98 7.40
C ASN A 104 -21.96 -30.31 6.10
N TYR A 105 -22.69 -30.56 5.01
CA TYR A 105 -22.43 -29.88 3.73
C TYR A 105 -22.66 -28.37 3.84
N VAL A 106 -23.81 -27.95 4.38
CA VAL A 106 -24.11 -26.52 4.56
C VAL A 106 -23.07 -25.84 5.44
N ASN A 107 -22.67 -26.47 6.54
CA ASN A 107 -21.62 -25.93 7.40
C ASN A 107 -20.28 -25.80 6.64
N SER A 108 -19.88 -26.84 5.90
CA SER A 108 -18.67 -26.82 5.09
C SER A 108 -18.69 -25.71 4.04
N VAL A 109 -19.83 -25.51 3.35
CA VAL A 109 -20.00 -24.41 2.39
C VAL A 109 -19.82 -23.04 3.06
N ASN A 110 -20.46 -22.87 4.21
CA ASN A 110 -20.36 -21.61 4.96
C ASN A 110 -18.93 -21.34 5.44
N ASP A 111 -18.24 -22.36 5.93
CA ASP A 111 -16.86 -22.24 6.41
C ASP A 111 -15.90 -21.96 5.26
N ILE A 112 -16.05 -22.63 4.12
CA ILE A 112 -15.26 -22.37 2.90
C ILE A 112 -15.46 -20.92 2.45
N ASN A 113 -16.70 -20.45 2.33
CA ASN A 113 -16.99 -19.09 1.90
C ASN A 113 -16.40 -18.07 2.85
N ARG A 114 -16.64 -18.23 4.17
CA ARG A 114 -16.11 -17.31 5.18
C ARG A 114 -14.57 -17.25 5.14
N SER A 115 -13.92 -18.40 5.08
CA SER A 115 -12.46 -18.48 5.06
C SER A 115 -11.88 -17.80 3.82
N ILE A 116 -12.45 -18.05 2.65
CA ILE A 116 -11.99 -17.45 1.39
C ILE A 116 -12.24 -15.93 1.38
N ASP A 117 -13.44 -15.49 1.80
CA ASP A 117 -13.76 -14.06 1.85
C ASP A 117 -12.83 -13.31 2.83
N GLN A 118 -12.53 -13.90 3.97
CA GLN A 118 -11.60 -13.33 4.94
C GLN A 118 -10.19 -13.26 4.39
N ASN A 119 -9.68 -14.31 3.75
CA ASN A 119 -8.35 -14.30 3.12
C ASN A 119 -8.24 -13.23 2.04
N ILE A 120 -9.29 -13.03 1.23
CA ILE A 120 -9.32 -11.97 0.21
C ILE A 120 -9.30 -10.60 0.88
N ALA A 121 -10.10 -10.38 1.92
CA ALA A 121 -10.18 -9.10 2.63
C ALA A 121 -8.85 -8.75 3.31
N ASP A 122 -8.22 -9.72 3.99
CA ASP A 122 -6.95 -9.52 4.67
C ASP A 122 -5.83 -9.18 3.67
N TYR A 123 -5.77 -9.91 2.54
CA TYR A 123 -4.79 -9.63 1.50
C TYR A 123 -5.01 -8.25 0.85
N GLN A 124 -6.26 -7.88 0.60
CA GLN A 124 -6.59 -6.56 0.06
C GLN A 124 -6.16 -5.46 1.02
N SER A 125 -6.45 -5.57 2.31
CA SER A 125 -6.05 -4.60 3.33
C SER A 125 -4.53 -4.46 3.44
N ASP A 126 -3.78 -5.58 3.37
CA ASP A 126 -2.32 -5.56 3.37
C ASP A 126 -1.78 -4.83 2.13
N MET A 127 -2.33 -5.12 0.94
CA MET A 127 -1.90 -4.47 -0.29
C MET A 127 -2.24 -2.98 -0.34
N GLU A 128 -3.39 -2.57 0.20
CA GLU A 128 -3.75 -1.15 0.35
C GLU A 128 -2.79 -0.42 1.27
N SER A 129 -2.42 -1.03 2.39
CA SER A 129 -1.44 -0.48 3.33
C SER A 129 -0.06 -0.32 2.70
N ARG A 130 0.41 -1.33 1.97
CA ARG A 130 1.69 -1.27 1.24
C ARG A 130 1.68 -0.25 0.10
N ALA A 131 0.56 -0.12 -0.60
CA ALA A 131 0.41 0.89 -1.65
C ALA A 131 0.49 2.31 -1.07
N GLU A 132 -0.10 2.52 0.10
CA GLU A 132 -0.05 3.79 0.80
C GLU A 132 1.35 4.12 1.33
N GLU A 133 2.02 3.16 1.94
CA GLU A 133 3.43 3.30 2.36
C GLU A 133 4.34 3.62 1.16
N TYR A 134 4.16 2.92 0.06
CA TYR A 134 4.91 3.19 -1.17
C TYR A 134 4.67 4.62 -1.70
N ARG A 135 3.40 5.09 -1.69
CA ARG A 135 3.09 6.47 -2.08
C ARG A 135 3.80 7.49 -1.19
N GLN A 136 3.80 7.28 0.13
CA GLN A 136 4.47 8.16 1.08
C GLN A 136 5.97 8.22 0.84
N ASN A 137 6.61 7.05 0.69
CA ASN A 137 8.05 6.95 0.46
C ASN A 137 8.46 7.63 -0.85
N MET A 138 7.69 7.42 -1.92
CA MET A 138 7.93 8.06 -3.21
C MET A 138 7.69 9.57 -3.17
N ALA A 139 6.68 10.03 -2.44
CA ALA A 139 6.43 11.45 -2.25
C ALA A 139 7.59 12.14 -1.50
N GLN A 140 8.10 11.53 -0.45
CA GLN A 140 9.27 12.02 0.28
C GLN A 140 10.52 12.05 -0.61
N ALA A 141 10.77 10.98 -1.38
CA ALA A 141 11.92 10.93 -2.28
C ALA A 141 11.86 12.02 -3.35
N LYS A 142 10.69 12.26 -3.95
CA LYS A 142 10.49 13.36 -4.91
C LYS A 142 10.72 14.73 -4.27
N TRP A 143 10.19 14.95 -3.07
CA TRP A 143 10.42 16.21 -2.35
C TRP A 143 11.89 16.42 -2.01
N GLN A 144 12.62 15.39 -1.59
CA GLN A 144 14.05 15.46 -1.31
C GLN A 144 14.84 15.82 -2.57
N ALA A 145 14.50 15.20 -3.73
CA ALA A 145 15.11 15.52 -5.01
C ALA A 145 14.84 16.98 -5.42
N ASP A 146 13.58 17.44 -5.37
CA ASP A 146 13.22 18.84 -5.65
C ASP A 146 13.98 19.83 -4.73
N ARG A 147 14.16 19.46 -3.48
CA ARG A 147 14.91 20.25 -2.50
C ARG A 147 16.39 20.33 -2.85
N GLU A 148 16.99 19.21 -3.21
CA GLU A 148 18.39 19.14 -3.61
C GLU A 148 18.66 19.93 -4.89
N ASP A 149 17.82 19.74 -5.90
CA ASP A 149 17.90 20.49 -7.17
C ASP A 149 17.78 22.00 -6.94
N SER A 150 16.82 22.41 -6.12
CA SER A 150 16.63 23.82 -5.76
C SER A 150 17.82 24.42 -4.98
N LEU A 151 18.43 23.62 -4.11
CA LEU A 151 19.65 24.02 -3.38
C LEU A 151 20.85 24.16 -4.34
N ASN A 152 21.01 23.22 -5.26
CA ASN A 152 22.09 23.24 -6.24
C ASN A 152 21.95 24.43 -7.19
N GLU A 153 20.73 24.74 -7.63
CA GLU A 153 20.43 25.92 -8.42
C GLU A 153 20.80 27.21 -7.64
N PHE A 154 20.37 27.30 -6.37
CA PHE A 154 20.69 28.44 -5.51
C PHE A 154 22.21 28.64 -5.38
N ASN A 155 22.95 27.56 -5.12
CA ASN A 155 24.40 27.60 -4.97
C ASN A 155 25.09 28.00 -6.30
N SER A 156 24.66 27.43 -7.41
CA SER A 156 25.19 27.74 -8.75
C SER A 156 25.03 29.22 -9.10
N VAL A 157 23.85 29.81 -8.83
CA VAL A 157 23.61 31.24 -9.05
C VAL A 157 24.47 32.10 -8.11
N ALA A 158 24.63 31.68 -6.85
CA ALA A 158 25.48 32.38 -5.89
C ALA A 158 26.94 32.39 -6.32
N ASP A 159 27.47 31.25 -6.78
CA ASP A 159 28.85 31.09 -7.25
C ASP A 159 29.11 31.90 -8.52
N TYR A 160 28.15 31.87 -9.47
CA TYR A 160 28.22 32.70 -10.67
C TYR A 160 28.41 34.18 -10.34
N TRP A 161 27.54 34.74 -9.49
CA TRP A 161 27.65 36.15 -9.11
C TRP A 161 28.88 36.46 -8.27
N ASN A 162 29.29 35.56 -7.39
CA ASN A 162 30.52 35.72 -6.61
C ASN A 162 31.74 35.82 -7.55
N ASN A 163 31.89 34.92 -8.50
CA ASN A 163 33.00 34.93 -9.46
C ASN A 163 32.95 36.18 -10.34
N TYR A 164 31.79 36.51 -10.89
CA TYR A 164 31.59 37.70 -11.72
C TYR A 164 32.03 38.98 -10.99
N TYR A 165 31.59 39.19 -9.75
CA TYR A 165 31.94 40.39 -9.01
C TYR A 165 33.37 40.37 -8.46
N THR A 166 33.93 39.21 -8.18
CA THR A 166 35.35 39.07 -7.79
C THR A 166 36.25 39.56 -8.91
N ASP A 167 35.99 39.13 -10.15
CA ASP A 167 36.73 39.59 -11.32
C ASP A 167 36.49 41.07 -11.60
N TYR A 168 35.26 41.53 -11.56
CA TYR A 168 34.87 42.92 -11.83
C TYR A 168 35.59 43.92 -10.88
N TYR A 169 35.78 43.53 -9.60
CA TYR A 169 36.41 44.42 -8.61
C TYR A 169 37.89 44.16 -8.43
N SER A 170 38.51 43.23 -9.14
CA SER A 170 39.91 42.81 -8.95
C SER A 170 40.90 43.98 -9.05
N GLY A 171 40.70 44.95 -9.96
CA GLY A 171 41.52 46.13 -10.17
C GLY A 171 41.02 47.41 -9.50
N ALA A 172 39.94 47.37 -8.71
CA ALA A 172 39.33 48.57 -8.17
C ALA A 172 40.10 49.16 -6.98
N SER A 173 40.23 50.50 -6.95
CA SER A 173 40.82 51.23 -5.81
C SER A 173 39.86 51.27 -4.60
N LYS A 174 40.40 51.45 -3.39
CA LYS A 174 39.62 51.55 -2.14
C LYS A 174 38.47 52.58 -2.25
N LYS A 175 38.76 53.78 -2.78
CA LYS A 175 37.75 54.84 -2.96
C LYS A 175 36.59 54.43 -3.88
N LYS A 176 36.89 53.71 -4.97
CA LYS A 176 35.87 53.14 -5.85
C LYS A 176 35.05 52.08 -5.18
N LEU A 177 35.69 51.16 -4.44
CA LEU A 177 35.04 50.10 -3.68
C LEU A 177 34.11 50.64 -2.60
N ASP A 178 34.45 51.74 -1.90
CA ASP A 178 33.56 52.36 -0.92
C ASP A 178 32.30 52.94 -1.56
N LYS A 179 32.41 53.54 -2.75
CA LYS A 179 31.26 54.01 -3.52
C LYS A 179 30.36 52.85 -3.99
N TYR A 180 30.97 51.80 -4.50
CA TYR A 180 30.24 50.59 -4.94
C TYR A 180 29.55 49.85 -3.79
N LEU A 181 30.20 49.79 -2.64
CA LEU A 181 29.64 49.17 -1.44
C LEU A 181 28.36 49.88 -0.96
N LYS A 182 28.41 51.24 -0.95
CA LYS A 182 27.24 52.05 -0.60
C LYS A 182 26.07 51.80 -1.57
N ALA A 183 26.34 51.78 -2.87
CA ALA A 183 25.33 51.50 -3.89
C ALA A 183 24.77 50.05 -3.80
N ALA A 184 25.67 49.07 -3.61
CA ALA A 184 25.23 47.68 -3.52
C ALA A 184 24.36 47.41 -2.26
N ASN A 185 24.69 48.04 -1.13
CA ASN A 185 23.86 47.96 0.08
C ASN A 185 22.46 48.60 -0.15
N ALA A 186 22.39 49.75 -0.80
CA ALA A 186 21.11 50.41 -1.14
C ALA A 186 20.25 49.53 -2.08
N ASN A 187 20.90 48.96 -3.09
CA ASN A 187 20.23 48.05 -4.04
C ASN A 187 19.75 46.78 -3.37
N TYR A 188 20.54 46.20 -2.43
CA TYR A 188 20.11 45.03 -1.65
C TYR A 188 18.86 45.34 -0.83
N GLN A 189 18.79 46.48 -0.15
CA GLN A 189 17.64 46.88 0.65
C GLN A 189 16.38 47.08 -0.20
N ASN A 190 16.54 47.57 -1.42
CA ASN A 190 15.45 47.87 -2.36
C ASN A 190 15.09 46.68 -3.25
N ALA A 191 15.81 45.60 -3.21
CA ALA A 191 15.58 44.41 -4.05
C ALA A 191 14.25 43.73 -3.68
N LYS A 192 13.43 43.49 -4.69
CA LYS A 192 12.07 42.91 -4.54
C LYS A 192 12.08 41.42 -4.66
N THR A 193 13.09 40.82 -5.30
CA THR A 193 13.20 39.37 -5.51
C THR A 193 14.36 38.80 -4.73
N ASP A 194 14.26 37.52 -4.34
CA ASP A 194 15.34 36.83 -3.65
C ASP A 194 16.55 36.63 -4.58
N SER A 195 16.34 36.48 -5.89
CA SER A 195 17.41 36.43 -6.89
C SER A 195 18.21 37.73 -6.93
N ASP A 196 17.54 38.89 -6.94
CA ASP A 196 18.21 40.18 -6.90
C ASP A 196 18.94 40.40 -5.58
N LYS A 197 18.33 40.03 -4.46
CA LYS A 197 19.00 40.09 -3.15
C LYS A 197 20.24 39.23 -3.13
N LEU A 198 20.19 38.02 -3.66
CA LEU A 198 21.34 37.11 -3.75
C LEU A 198 22.46 37.75 -4.58
N ARG A 199 22.14 38.29 -5.74
CA ARG A 199 23.09 38.99 -6.60
C ARG A 199 23.79 40.15 -5.86
N TYR A 200 23.03 41.05 -5.24
CA TYR A 200 23.62 42.16 -4.48
C TYR A 200 24.39 41.73 -3.26
N LEU A 201 23.99 40.64 -2.61
CA LEU A 201 24.75 40.06 -1.49
C LEU A 201 26.13 39.58 -1.94
N GLN A 202 26.21 38.86 -3.07
CA GLN A 202 27.48 38.39 -3.62
C GLN A 202 28.34 39.58 -4.07
N GLN A 203 27.73 40.63 -4.63
CA GLN A 203 28.41 41.89 -4.93
C GLN A 203 29.05 42.55 -3.68
N ILE A 204 28.28 42.64 -2.59
CA ILE A 204 28.76 43.19 -1.30
C ILE A 204 29.94 42.35 -0.77
N ARG A 205 29.81 41.03 -0.80
CA ARG A 205 30.87 40.11 -0.33
C ARG A 205 32.14 40.26 -1.13
N ALA A 206 32.08 40.31 -2.45
CA ALA A 206 33.23 40.49 -3.33
C ALA A 206 33.94 41.86 -3.07
N ILE A 207 33.18 42.93 -2.88
CA ILE A 207 33.73 44.26 -2.54
C ILE A 207 34.43 44.22 -1.17
N GLN A 208 33.81 43.61 -0.16
CA GLN A 208 34.37 43.50 1.19
C GLN A 208 35.64 42.66 1.20
N ALA A 209 35.66 41.52 0.50
CA ALA A 209 36.85 40.68 0.35
C ALA A 209 38.02 41.45 -0.30
N ARG A 210 37.75 42.20 -1.40
CA ARG A 210 38.76 43.01 -2.07
C ARG A 210 39.26 44.15 -1.21
N ARG A 211 38.39 44.81 -0.43
CA ARG A 211 38.80 45.86 0.55
C ARG A 211 39.73 45.28 1.62
N GLY A 212 39.45 44.08 2.13
CA GLY A 212 40.31 43.37 3.07
C GLY A 212 41.70 43.11 2.49
N VAL A 213 41.80 42.66 1.24
CA VAL A 213 43.09 42.47 0.55
C VAL A 213 43.87 43.77 0.39
N ILE A 214 43.21 44.90 0.13
CA ILE A 214 43.88 46.22 0.02
C ILE A 214 44.29 46.77 1.37
N ALA A 215 43.56 46.49 2.43
CA ALA A 215 43.89 46.94 3.78
C ALA A 215 45.10 46.19 4.40
N ASN A 216 45.39 44.99 3.90
CA ASN A 216 46.47 44.13 4.36
C ASN A 216 47.76 44.27 3.52
N LYS A 217 47.79 45.15 2.54
CA LYS A 217 48.97 45.56 1.75
C LYS A 217 49.45 46.91 2.16
#